data_0824ff42d1d32d4b95fd6b796542c9e3
#
_entry.id   0824ff42d1d32d4b95fd6b796542c9e3
#
_cell.length_a   1.000
_cell.length_b   1.000
_cell.length_c   1.000
_cell.angle_alpha   90.00
_cell.angle_beta   90.00
_cell.angle_gamma   90.00
#
_symmetry.space_group_name_H-M   'P 1'
#
loop_
_entity.id
_entity.type
_entity.pdbx_description
1 polymer ?
#
loop_
_entity_poly.entity_id
_entity_poly.type
_entity_poly.pdbx_seq_one_letter_code
_entity_poly.pdbx_strand_id
1 'polypeptide(L)'
;MTKTAMIDVGGGFRAIFGCGVMDRMLEDGIDVDMCYGVSAGAANMTSFIARQHGRNHTFYTKYAFRKEYTSAESFFKNHNFANLDYIYGTLSNHDGENPLDFAAFEANETGFTVVACNAEDGSTKYFDK
;
A
#
# COMPACT_ATOMS: atom_id res chain seq x y z
N MET A 1 3.69 -7.51 -28.24
CA MET A 1 4.19 -6.43 -27.37
C MET A 1 4.73 -7.05 -26.08
N THR A 2 5.87 -6.58 -25.60
CA THR A 2 6.41 -7.02 -24.31
C THR A 2 5.56 -6.42 -23.20
N LYS A 3 5.07 -7.25 -22.27
CA LYS A 3 4.36 -6.80 -21.09
C LYS A 3 5.34 -6.59 -19.92
N THR A 4 5.11 -5.58 -19.13
CA THR A 4 5.90 -5.24 -17.94
C THR A 4 5.12 -5.51 -16.67
N ALA A 5 5.80 -6.04 -15.66
CA ALA A 5 5.19 -6.23 -14.35
C ALA A 5 6.10 -5.66 -13.25
N MET A 6 5.47 -5.12 -12.22
CA MET A 6 6.15 -4.63 -11.03
C MET A 6 5.73 -5.48 -9.82
N ILE A 7 6.69 -5.83 -8.98
CA ILE A 7 6.47 -6.61 -7.77
C ILE A 7 7.06 -5.85 -6.59
N ASP A 8 6.24 -5.54 -5.59
CA ASP A 8 6.69 -4.98 -4.31
C ASP A 8 6.33 -5.96 -3.18
N VAL A 9 7.36 -6.55 -2.60
CA VAL A 9 7.21 -7.53 -1.51
C VAL A 9 6.98 -6.91 -0.13
N GLY A 10 6.92 -5.58 -0.06
CA GLY A 10 6.67 -4.85 1.17
C GLY A 10 7.85 -4.88 2.15
N GLY A 11 7.56 -5.15 3.42
CA GLY A 11 8.57 -5.21 4.49
C GLY A 11 8.36 -4.15 5.58
N GLY A 12 7.11 -3.81 5.88
CA GLY A 12 6.75 -2.78 6.86
C GLY A 12 7.30 -1.42 6.45
N PHE A 13 8.00 -0.72 7.35
CA PHE A 13 8.55 0.61 7.07
C PHE A 13 9.66 0.63 6.01
N ARG A 14 10.32 -0.50 5.73
CA ARG A 14 11.33 -0.58 4.66
C ARG A 14 10.72 -0.39 3.27
N ALA A 15 9.42 -0.61 3.13
CA ALA A 15 8.70 -0.38 1.88
C ALA A 15 8.65 1.10 1.45
N ILE A 16 9.12 2.03 2.28
CA ILE A 16 9.36 3.43 1.89
C ILE A 16 10.31 3.53 0.68
N PHE A 17 11.24 2.58 0.50
CA PHE A 17 12.10 2.54 -0.68
C PHE A 17 11.27 2.30 -1.95
N GLY A 18 10.38 1.29 -1.94
CA GLY A 18 9.45 1.01 -3.05
C GLY A 18 8.53 2.20 -3.33
N CYS A 19 8.02 2.85 -2.26
CA CYS A 19 7.26 4.10 -2.37
C CYS A 19 8.04 5.17 -3.17
N GLY A 20 9.30 5.43 -2.83
CA GLY A 20 10.13 6.42 -3.54
C GLY A 20 10.38 6.05 -5.01
N VAL A 21 10.56 4.76 -5.31
CA VAL A 21 10.69 4.28 -6.70
C VAL A 21 9.39 4.55 -7.47
N MET A 22 8.23 4.23 -6.89
CA MET A 22 6.93 4.43 -7.53
C MET A 22 6.60 5.91 -7.72
N ASP A 23 6.92 6.77 -6.74
CA ASP A 23 6.77 8.21 -6.88
C ASP A 23 7.64 8.73 -8.04
N ARG A 24 8.87 8.26 -8.16
CA ARG A 24 9.76 8.60 -9.28
C ARG A 24 9.22 8.10 -10.62
N MET A 25 8.65 6.91 -10.67
CA MET A 25 8.02 6.38 -11.89
C MET A 25 6.84 7.24 -12.33
N LEU A 26 6.03 7.73 -11.37
CA LEU A 26 4.92 8.65 -11.66
C LEU A 26 5.43 9.98 -12.24
N GLU A 27 6.53 10.52 -11.71
CA GLU A 27 7.16 11.75 -12.22
C GLU A 27 7.68 11.58 -13.65
N ASP A 28 8.27 10.42 -13.96
CA ASP A 28 8.82 10.12 -15.26
C ASP A 28 7.77 9.60 -16.26
N GLY A 29 6.51 9.43 -15.85
CA GLY A 29 5.44 8.90 -16.70
C GLY A 29 5.65 7.43 -17.09
N ILE A 30 6.29 6.65 -16.22
CA ILE A 30 6.55 5.22 -16.43
C ILE A 30 5.35 4.42 -15.93
N ASP A 31 4.75 3.66 -16.84
CA ASP A 31 3.65 2.76 -16.56
C ASP A 31 4.07 1.29 -16.66
N VAL A 32 3.29 0.44 -16.01
CA VAL A 32 3.42 -1.02 -16.08
C VAL A 32 2.07 -1.66 -16.38
N ASP A 33 2.09 -2.85 -17.00
CA ASP A 33 0.86 -3.57 -17.33
C ASP A 33 0.25 -4.30 -16.13
N MET A 34 1.08 -4.70 -15.16
CA MET A 34 0.65 -5.52 -14.03
C MET A 34 1.44 -5.19 -12.76
N CYS A 35 0.76 -5.12 -11.63
CA CYS A 35 1.32 -4.94 -10.31
C CYS A 35 1.00 -6.13 -9.41
N TYR A 36 2.00 -6.61 -8.66
CA TYR A 36 1.83 -7.62 -7.60
C TYR A 36 2.31 -7.04 -6.28
N GLY A 37 1.41 -6.94 -5.29
CA GLY A 37 1.71 -6.35 -3.99
C GLY A 37 1.59 -7.34 -2.85
N VAL A 38 2.60 -7.35 -1.97
CA VAL A 38 2.59 -8.13 -0.72
C VAL A 38 2.72 -7.17 0.46
N SER A 39 1.89 -7.32 1.50
CA SER A 39 2.00 -6.49 2.71
C SER A 39 1.97 -4.99 2.40
N ALA A 40 2.91 -4.20 2.93
CA ALA A 40 3.04 -2.77 2.64
C ALA A 40 3.25 -2.45 1.15
N GLY A 41 3.77 -3.40 0.36
CA GLY A 41 3.90 -3.26 -1.08
C GLY A 41 2.55 -3.18 -1.80
N ALA A 42 1.53 -3.87 -1.29
CA ALA A 42 0.18 -3.73 -1.82
C ALA A 42 -0.36 -2.29 -1.64
N ALA A 43 -0.13 -1.68 -0.47
CA ALA A 43 -0.53 -0.30 -0.21
C ALA A 43 0.24 0.71 -1.10
N ASN A 44 1.54 0.48 -1.33
CA ASN A 44 2.34 1.29 -2.24
C ASN A 44 1.76 1.25 -3.65
N MET A 45 1.51 0.05 -4.17
CA MET A 45 0.98 -0.13 -5.52
C MET A 45 -0.42 0.43 -5.70
N THR A 46 -1.28 0.34 -4.69
CA THR A 46 -2.61 0.95 -4.74
C THR A 46 -2.53 2.45 -4.98
N SER A 47 -1.64 3.16 -4.27
CA SER A 47 -1.43 4.60 -4.48
C SER A 47 -0.77 4.92 -5.82
N PHE A 48 0.16 4.09 -6.29
CA PHE A 48 0.78 4.21 -7.61
C PHE A 48 -0.27 4.08 -8.73
N ILE A 49 -1.12 3.07 -8.68
CA ILE A 49 -2.20 2.85 -9.66
C ILE A 49 -3.22 4.00 -9.61
N ALA A 50 -3.54 4.51 -8.42
CA ALA A 50 -4.39 5.70 -8.26
C ALA A 50 -3.71 7.03 -8.65
N ARG A 51 -2.45 6.99 -9.11
CA ARG A 51 -1.67 8.18 -9.49
C ARG A 51 -1.48 9.20 -8.37
N GLN A 52 -1.53 8.77 -7.12
CA GLN A 52 -1.41 9.64 -5.95
C GLN A 52 0.06 9.79 -5.51
N HIS A 53 0.84 10.58 -6.26
CA HIS A 53 2.22 10.91 -5.94
C HIS A 53 2.36 11.47 -4.51
N GLY A 54 3.37 11.00 -3.76
CA GLY A 54 3.67 11.43 -2.39
C GLY A 54 2.69 10.94 -1.32
N ARG A 55 1.59 10.27 -1.70
CA ARG A 55 0.61 9.78 -0.73
C ARG A 55 1.26 8.82 0.28
N ASN A 56 1.88 7.75 -0.20
CA ASN A 56 2.53 6.77 0.66
C ASN A 56 3.72 7.36 1.42
N HIS A 57 4.48 8.26 0.82
CA HIS A 57 5.56 8.98 1.51
C HIS A 57 5.03 9.68 2.77
N THR A 58 3.84 10.29 2.71
CA THR A 58 3.19 10.90 3.88
C THR A 58 2.89 9.89 4.97
N PHE A 59 2.42 8.69 4.62
CA PHE A 59 2.19 7.61 5.58
C PHE A 59 3.48 7.20 6.31
N TYR A 60 4.59 7.03 5.59
CA TYR A 60 5.86 6.61 6.18
C TYR A 60 6.57 7.72 6.97
N THR A 61 6.42 8.99 6.58
CA THR A 61 7.22 10.10 7.15
C THR A 61 6.47 10.98 8.13
N LYS A 62 5.13 10.96 8.13
CA LYS A 62 4.31 11.77 9.02
C LYS A 62 3.41 10.92 9.91
N TYR A 63 2.56 10.09 9.31
CA TYR A 63 1.56 9.35 10.07
C TYR A 63 2.16 8.20 10.89
N ALA A 64 3.23 7.58 10.41
CA ALA A 64 3.92 6.49 11.10
C ALA A 64 4.41 6.86 12.52
N PHE A 65 4.62 8.14 12.79
CA PHE A 65 5.05 8.64 14.10
C PHE A 65 3.89 9.00 15.03
N ARG A 66 2.65 8.86 14.59
CA ARG A 66 1.48 9.08 15.43
C ARG A 66 1.27 7.89 16.37
N LYS A 67 0.87 8.16 17.60
CA LYS A 67 0.60 7.12 18.61
C LYS A 67 -0.52 6.16 18.21
N GLU A 68 -1.47 6.67 17.44
CA GLU A 68 -2.59 5.90 16.90
C GLU A 68 -2.14 4.92 15.81
N TYR A 69 -1.05 5.22 15.12
CA TYR A 69 -0.50 4.38 14.03
C TYR A 69 0.35 3.25 14.58
N THR A 70 1.35 3.59 15.43
CA THR A 70 2.24 2.63 16.08
C THR A 70 2.52 3.08 17.52
N SER A 71 2.29 2.20 18.49
CA SER A 71 2.67 2.48 19.87
C SER A 71 3.04 1.20 20.63
N ALA A 72 3.97 1.33 21.56
CA ALA A 72 4.29 0.24 22.49
C ALA A 72 3.07 -0.11 23.35
N GLU A 73 2.23 0.87 23.71
CA GLU A 73 1.01 0.67 24.46
C GLU A 73 0.00 -0.20 23.68
N SER A 74 -0.19 0.04 22.38
CA SER A 74 -1.04 -0.77 21.51
C SER A 74 -0.50 -2.18 21.36
N PHE A 75 0.82 -2.34 21.26
CA PHE A 75 1.44 -3.66 21.22
C PHE A 75 1.16 -4.48 22.49
N PHE A 76 1.31 -3.89 23.67
CA PHE A 76 1.06 -4.60 24.93
C PHE A 76 -0.42 -4.86 25.21
N LYS A 77 -1.32 -3.97 24.76
CA LYS A 77 -2.77 -4.14 24.99
C LYS A 77 -3.45 -5.04 23.96
N ASN A 78 -3.10 -4.89 22.67
CA ASN A 78 -3.83 -5.47 21.57
C ASN A 78 -2.99 -6.47 20.75
N HIS A 79 -1.73 -6.68 21.12
CA HIS A 79 -0.74 -7.47 20.35
C HIS A 79 -0.52 -6.99 18.89
N ASN A 80 -0.89 -5.74 18.60
CA ASN A 80 -0.75 -5.13 17.28
C ASN A 80 0.33 -4.06 17.30
N PHE A 81 1.37 -4.25 16.49
CA PHE A 81 2.43 -3.24 16.32
C PHE A 81 1.94 -2.05 15.49
N ALA A 82 1.20 -2.30 14.41
CA ALA A 82 0.58 -1.28 13.58
C ALA A 82 -0.94 -1.40 13.64
N ASN A 83 -1.62 -0.26 13.77
CA ASN A 83 -3.08 -0.19 13.83
C ASN A 83 -3.64 -0.06 12.40
N LEU A 84 -4.01 -1.20 11.82
CA LEU A 84 -4.55 -1.25 10.45
C LEU A 84 -5.91 -0.55 10.34
N ASP A 85 -6.73 -0.58 11.40
CA ASP A 85 -8.02 0.12 11.41
C ASP A 85 -7.82 1.64 11.34
N TYR A 86 -6.79 2.16 12.02
CA TYR A 86 -6.45 3.58 11.91
C TYR A 86 -5.91 3.92 10.52
N ILE A 87 -5.03 3.07 9.96
CA ILE A 87 -4.40 3.30 8.65
C ILE A 87 -5.45 3.27 7.54
N TYR A 88 -6.26 2.23 7.49
CA TYR A 88 -7.19 2.00 6.39
C TYR A 88 -8.60 2.54 6.67
N GLY A 89 -9.10 2.38 7.88
CA GLY A 89 -10.45 2.80 8.27
C GLY A 89 -10.55 4.29 8.60
N THR A 90 -9.47 4.93 9.09
CA THR A 90 -9.50 6.34 9.46
C THR A 90 -8.76 7.23 8.46
N LEU A 91 -7.48 6.93 8.17
CA LEU A 91 -6.68 7.82 7.32
C LEU A 91 -6.99 7.68 5.84
N SER A 92 -7.19 6.45 5.36
CA SER A 92 -7.33 6.12 3.93
C SER A 92 -8.77 6.09 3.45
N ASN A 93 -9.74 6.10 4.35
CA ASN A 93 -11.16 6.08 4.00
C ASN A 93 -11.56 7.36 3.24
N HIS A 94 -12.71 7.34 2.56
CA HIS A 94 -13.19 8.44 1.70
C HIS A 94 -13.31 9.79 2.42
N ASP A 95 -13.57 9.77 3.72
CA ASP A 95 -13.66 10.94 4.61
C ASP A 95 -12.42 11.13 5.50
N GLY A 96 -11.37 10.35 5.25
CA GLY A 96 -10.12 10.38 6.00
C GLY A 96 -9.22 11.56 5.64
N GLU A 97 -8.13 11.70 6.41
CA GLU A 97 -7.16 12.78 6.21
C GLU A 97 -6.36 12.64 4.90
N ASN A 98 -6.18 11.40 4.41
CA ASN A 98 -5.45 11.11 3.18
C ASN A 98 -6.13 9.97 2.40
N PRO A 99 -7.31 10.24 1.83
CA PRO A 99 -8.12 9.22 1.22
C PRO A 99 -7.45 8.59 -0.01
N LEU A 100 -7.77 7.33 -0.25
CA LEU A 100 -7.46 6.71 -1.53
C LEU A 100 -8.46 7.21 -2.58
N ASP A 101 -7.94 7.66 -3.72
CA ASP A 101 -8.78 7.95 -4.89
C ASP A 101 -9.18 6.63 -5.57
N PHE A 102 -10.28 6.06 -5.07
CA PHE A 102 -10.82 4.82 -5.58
C PHE A 102 -11.29 4.93 -7.03
N ALA A 103 -11.79 6.09 -7.43
CA ALA A 103 -12.24 6.30 -8.81
C ALA A 103 -11.05 6.26 -9.78
N ALA A 104 -9.96 6.92 -9.44
CA ALA A 104 -8.72 6.86 -10.23
C ALA A 104 -8.11 5.46 -10.23
N PHE A 105 -8.13 4.77 -9.07
CA PHE A 105 -7.65 3.39 -8.95
C PHE A 105 -8.44 2.44 -9.86
N GLU A 106 -9.77 2.48 -9.83
CA GLU A 106 -10.63 1.61 -10.64
C GLU A 106 -10.54 1.93 -12.14
N ALA A 107 -10.45 3.20 -12.50
CA ALA A 107 -10.35 3.63 -13.89
C ALA A 107 -9.00 3.28 -14.57
N ASN A 108 -7.96 3.02 -13.79
CA ASN A 108 -6.65 2.68 -14.32
C ASN A 108 -6.65 1.24 -14.85
N GLU A 109 -6.16 1.03 -16.08
CA GLU A 109 -6.14 -0.27 -16.75
C GLU A 109 -5.03 -1.22 -16.27
N THR A 110 -4.09 -0.74 -15.43
CA THR A 110 -3.05 -1.59 -14.83
C THR A 110 -3.69 -2.72 -14.02
N GLY A 111 -3.35 -3.95 -14.35
CA GLY A 111 -3.75 -5.11 -13.56
C GLY A 111 -3.12 -5.07 -12.16
N PHE A 112 -3.84 -5.54 -11.16
CA PHE A 112 -3.32 -5.56 -9.79
C PHE A 112 -3.75 -6.81 -9.04
N THR A 113 -2.78 -7.47 -8.42
CA THR A 113 -3.01 -8.64 -7.57
C THR A 113 -2.34 -8.43 -6.21
N VAL A 114 -3.14 -8.54 -5.15
CA VAL A 114 -2.63 -8.64 -3.77
C VAL A 114 -2.33 -10.09 -3.46
N VAL A 115 -1.13 -10.35 -2.97
CA VAL A 115 -0.71 -11.70 -2.56
C VAL A 115 -0.73 -11.78 -1.04
N ALA A 116 -1.45 -12.76 -0.52
CA ALA A 116 -1.60 -13.01 0.91
C ALA A 116 -1.38 -14.49 1.25
N CYS A 117 -1.25 -14.77 2.53
CA CYS A 117 -1.14 -16.13 3.06
C CYS A 117 -2.42 -16.48 3.81
N ASN A 118 -2.99 -17.66 3.55
CA ASN A 118 -4.06 -18.20 4.35
C ASN A 118 -3.51 -18.64 5.71
N ALA A 119 -4.06 -18.09 6.79
CA ALA A 119 -3.60 -18.38 8.16
C ALA A 119 -3.91 -19.80 8.63
N GLU A 120 -4.86 -20.50 8.01
CA GLU A 120 -5.26 -21.86 8.40
C GLU A 120 -4.30 -22.92 7.89
N ASP A 121 -3.83 -22.80 6.64
CA ASP A 121 -3.08 -23.84 5.96
C ASP A 121 -1.75 -23.36 5.33
N GLY A 122 -1.43 -22.07 5.44
CA GLY A 122 -0.24 -21.47 4.86
C GLY A 122 -0.26 -21.32 3.34
N SER A 123 -1.39 -21.63 2.68
CA SER A 123 -1.48 -21.53 1.22
C SER A 123 -1.47 -20.08 0.76
N THR A 124 -0.87 -19.83 -0.41
CA THR A 124 -0.90 -18.52 -1.05
C THR A 124 -2.30 -18.23 -1.60
N LYS A 125 -2.78 -17.00 -1.33
CA LYS A 125 -4.03 -16.48 -1.88
C LYS A 125 -3.74 -15.25 -2.73
N TYR A 126 -4.49 -15.12 -3.83
CA TYR A 126 -4.41 -14.02 -4.77
C TYR A 126 -5.76 -13.30 -4.80
N PHE A 127 -5.72 -11.98 -4.70
CA PHE A 127 -6.89 -11.12 -4.76
C PHE A 127 -6.67 -10.11 -5.87
N ASP A 128 -7.39 -10.29 -6.96
CA ASP A 128 -7.29 -9.42 -8.14
C ASP A 128 -8.21 -8.20 -7.99
N LYS A 129 -7.80 -7.11 -8.66
CA LYS A 129 -8.58 -5.88 -8.80
C LYS A 129 -9.84 -6.13 -9.60
#